data_b1b59de9f7915a6a23685466d44bc199
#
_entry.id   b1b59de9f7915a6a23685466d44bc199
#
_cell.length_a   1.000
_cell.length_b   1.000
_cell.length_c   1.000
_cell.angle_alpha   90.00
_cell.angle_beta   90.00
_cell.angle_gamma   90.00
#
_symmetry.space_group_name_H-M   'P 1'
#
loop_
_entity.id
_entity.type
_entity.pdbx_description
1 polymer ?
#
loop_
_entity_poly.entity_id
_entity_poly.type
_entity_poly.pdbx_seq_one_letter_code
_entity_poly.pdbx_strand_id
1 'polypeptide(L)'
;MRVRDLTISYGSEPVLEGVNLAVGDGRFVSLVGPSGSGKSSLLRAVIGLQQPLSGTVETNLARSQLGILFQDDALLPWKTARDNVALGLSFNGMGRSKALAEAEAWLERLDLVGFGDRFPRHLSGGQRKRVALAQVLALKPKLILMDEPFASLDAIVGARVVRDVVALVERGGISVLLVTHDLEEALSLSDEVYLLSQGPRAGITQHYTVPIPRPRDPVHSRTHPAFAPLYERLWADLSREVDHRAEAA
;
A
#
# COMPACT_ATOMS: atom_id res chain seq x y z
N MET A 1 -2.48 5.99 13.16
CA MET A 1 -2.31 7.16 12.28
C MET A 1 -3.68 7.76 11.97
N ARG A 2 -3.78 9.10 11.89
CA ARG A 2 -5.04 9.80 11.54
C ARG A 2 -4.73 10.99 10.64
N VAL A 3 -5.53 11.15 9.60
CA VAL A 3 -5.52 12.30 8.68
C VAL A 3 -6.77 13.12 8.98
N ARG A 4 -6.63 14.45 9.14
CA ARG A 4 -7.73 15.37 9.46
C ARG A 4 -7.74 16.54 8.52
N ASP A 5 -8.86 16.74 7.85
CA ASP A 5 -9.20 17.85 6.95
C ASP A 5 -8.07 18.18 5.96
N LEU A 6 -7.40 17.11 5.46
CA LEU A 6 -6.21 17.22 4.64
C LEU A 6 -6.56 17.74 3.25
N THR A 7 -5.93 18.85 2.86
CA THR A 7 -6.02 19.43 1.52
C THR A 7 -4.63 19.46 0.90
N ILE A 8 -4.51 18.95 -0.33
CA ILE A 8 -3.24 18.89 -1.09
C ILE A 8 -3.44 19.57 -2.43
N SER A 9 -2.49 20.45 -2.80
CA SER A 9 -2.46 21.13 -4.10
C SER A 9 -1.07 21.03 -4.73
N TYR A 10 -1.00 20.98 -6.07
CA TYR A 10 0.22 21.12 -6.88
C TYR A 10 0.20 22.36 -7.75
N GLY A 11 -0.65 23.31 -7.46
CA GLY A 11 -0.83 24.55 -8.21
C GLY A 11 -1.98 25.36 -7.66
N SER A 12 -2.77 25.97 -8.53
CA SER A 12 -3.90 26.81 -8.13
C SER A 12 -5.11 26.04 -7.62
N GLU A 13 -5.25 24.76 -8.00
CA GLU A 13 -6.41 23.95 -7.66
C GLU A 13 -6.03 22.76 -6.80
N PRO A 14 -6.76 22.47 -5.71
CA PRO A 14 -6.55 21.29 -4.89
C PRO A 14 -6.77 19.99 -5.66
N VAL A 15 -5.89 19.02 -5.45
CA VAL A 15 -6.06 17.63 -5.90
C VAL A 15 -6.92 16.86 -4.90
N LEU A 16 -6.65 17.05 -3.60
CA LEU A 16 -7.42 16.50 -2.48
C LEU A 16 -7.95 17.65 -1.63
N GLU A 17 -9.19 17.55 -1.13
CA GLU A 17 -9.80 18.55 -0.28
C GLU A 17 -10.55 17.92 0.89
N GLY A 18 -10.23 18.36 2.12
CA GLY A 18 -10.93 17.96 3.33
C GLY A 18 -10.91 16.47 3.65
N VAL A 19 -9.83 15.76 3.26
CA VAL A 19 -9.73 14.32 3.44
C VAL A 19 -9.56 13.95 4.90
N ASN A 20 -10.45 13.05 5.39
CA ASN A 20 -10.44 12.49 6.72
C ASN A 20 -10.37 10.97 6.65
N LEU A 21 -9.32 10.35 7.22
CA LEU A 21 -9.21 8.91 7.35
C LEU A 21 -8.38 8.51 8.57
N ALA A 22 -8.56 7.28 9.04
CA ALA A 22 -7.79 6.74 10.15
C ALA A 22 -7.31 5.32 9.84
N VAL A 23 -6.11 5.00 10.31
CA VAL A 23 -5.57 3.64 10.33
C VAL A 23 -5.29 3.28 11.79
N GLY A 24 -6.10 2.40 12.35
CA GLY A 24 -5.93 1.87 13.70
C GLY A 24 -4.71 0.94 13.80
N ASP A 25 -4.25 0.69 15.02
CA ASP A 25 -3.11 -0.20 15.25
C ASP A 25 -3.46 -1.64 14.82
N GLY A 26 -2.56 -2.24 14.04
CA GLY A 26 -2.74 -3.56 13.46
C GLY A 26 -3.89 -3.67 12.46
N ARG A 27 -4.48 -2.56 12.01
CA ARG A 27 -5.57 -2.55 11.02
C ARG A 27 -5.02 -2.50 9.60
N PHE A 28 -5.70 -3.19 8.72
CA PHE A 28 -5.50 -3.13 7.28
C PHE A 28 -6.62 -2.25 6.69
N VAL A 29 -6.26 -1.09 6.17
CA VAL A 29 -7.19 -0.10 5.63
C VAL A 29 -6.86 0.12 4.17
N SER A 30 -7.88 0.12 3.29
CA SER A 30 -7.72 0.47 1.89
C SER A 30 -8.34 1.82 1.56
N LEU A 31 -7.68 2.52 0.64
CA LEU A 31 -8.21 3.69 -0.04
C LEU A 31 -8.37 3.35 -1.52
N VAL A 32 -9.61 3.32 -1.99
CA VAL A 32 -9.96 3.08 -3.39
C VAL A 32 -10.50 4.36 -4.03
N GLY A 33 -10.43 4.44 -5.34
CA GLY A 33 -10.96 5.58 -6.10
C GLY A 33 -10.42 5.59 -7.52
N PRO A 34 -10.96 6.48 -8.38
CA PRO A 34 -10.59 6.57 -9.78
C PRO A 34 -9.11 6.92 -9.98
N SER A 35 -8.56 6.61 -11.16
CA SER A 35 -7.22 7.04 -11.53
C SER A 35 -7.13 8.57 -11.53
N GLY A 36 -6.02 9.11 -11.01
CA GLY A 36 -5.82 10.56 -10.90
C GLY A 36 -6.55 11.25 -9.75
N SER A 37 -7.27 10.54 -8.89
CA SER A 37 -7.97 11.12 -7.73
C SER A 37 -7.07 11.60 -6.58
N GLY A 38 -5.75 11.43 -6.67
CA GLY A 38 -4.83 11.92 -5.65
C GLY A 38 -4.42 10.91 -4.57
N LYS A 39 -4.72 9.61 -4.74
CA LYS A 39 -4.36 8.55 -3.77
C LYS A 39 -2.87 8.52 -3.42
N SER A 40 -2.01 8.54 -4.43
CA SER A 40 -0.55 8.59 -4.24
C SER A 40 -0.09 9.90 -3.58
N SER A 41 -0.79 11.01 -3.82
CA SER A 41 -0.52 12.31 -3.17
C SER A 41 -0.79 12.24 -1.67
N LEU A 42 -1.87 11.55 -1.27
CA LEU A 42 -2.16 11.29 0.14
C LEU A 42 -1.01 10.50 0.81
N LEU A 43 -0.54 9.41 0.18
CA LEU A 43 0.57 8.64 0.74
C LEU A 43 1.84 9.50 0.89
N ARG A 44 2.15 10.33 -0.11
CA ARG A 44 3.30 11.26 -0.03
C ARG A 44 3.16 12.27 1.10
N ALA A 45 1.95 12.76 1.36
CA ALA A 45 1.69 13.65 2.49
C ALA A 45 1.86 12.94 3.84
N VAL A 46 1.36 11.70 3.96
CA VAL A 46 1.49 10.90 5.18
C VAL A 46 2.95 10.68 5.59
N ILE A 47 3.86 10.47 4.63
CA ILE A 47 5.29 10.30 4.92
C ILE A 47 6.08 11.63 4.97
N GLY A 48 5.40 12.75 4.73
CA GLY A 48 6.01 14.09 4.77
C GLY A 48 6.84 14.44 3.53
N LEU A 49 6.64 13.75 2.39
CA LEU A 49 7.24 14.11 1.10
C LEU A 49 6.45 15.20 0.37
N GLN A 50 5.18 15.38 0.73
CA GLN A 50 4.31 16.44 0.25
C GLN A 50 3.78 17.23 1.43
N GLN A 51 3.97 18.55 1.42
CA GLN A 51 3.36 19.43 2.42
C GLN A 51 1.88 19.65 2.07
N PRO A 52 0.95 19.43 3.01
CA PRO A 52 -0.44 19.77 2.79
C PRO A 52 -0.63 21.30 2.73
N LEU A 53 -1.63 21.73 1.98
CA LEU A 53 -2.09 23.13 1.96
C LEU A 53 -2.79 23.47 3.30
N SER A 54 -3.59 22.52 3.81
CA SER A 54 -4.24 22.59 5.12
C SER A 54 -4.49 21.21 5.70
N GLY A 55 -4.89 21.14 6.96
CA GLY A 55 -5.12 19.91 7.68
C GLY A 55 -3.86 19.31 8.28
N THR A 56 -3.98 18.12 8.87
CA THR A 56 -2.89 17.48 9.61
C THR A 56 -2.84 15.98 9.38
N VAL A 57 -1.62 15.45 9.48
CA VAL A 57 -1.36 14.01 9.61
C VAL A 57 -0.80 13.77 11.02
N GLU A 58 -1.57 13.08 11.84
CA GLU A 58 -1.22 12.76 13.23
C GLU A 58 -0.74 11.30 13.31
N THR A 59 0.47 11.10 13.82
CA THR A 59 1.00 9.77 14.12
C THR A 59 1.97 9.83 15.27
N ASN A 60 1.94 8.82 16.15
CA ASN A 60 2.92 8.64 17.21
C ASN A 60 4.14 7.81 16.75
N LEU A 61 4.21 7.46 15.46
CA LEU A 61 5.27 6.65 14.91
C LEU A 61 6.44 7.53 14.46
N ALA A 62 7.65 7.11 14.80
CA ALA A 62 8.85 7.70 14.23
C ALA A 62 8.94 7.35 12.72
N ARG A 63 9.62 8.19 11.93
CA ARG A 63 9.82 7.94 10.48
C ARG A 63 10.44 6.58 10.18
N SER A 64 11.34 6.09 11.03
CA SER A 64 11.95 4.76 10.91
C SER A 64 10.98 3.59 11.11
N GLN A 65 9.78 3.86 11.66
CA GLN A 65 8.72 2.87 11.87
C GLN A 65 7.68 2.88 10.74
N LEU A 66 7.85 3.78 9.76
CA LEU A 66 7.01 3.85 8.56
C LEU A 66 7.73 3.15 7.41
N GLY A 67 7.04 2.23 6.75
CA GLY A 67 7.45 1.65 5.48
C GLY A 67 6.61 2.22 4.35
N ILE A 68 7.20 2.39 3.18
CA ILE A 68 6.44 2.73 1.97
C ILE A 68 6.85 1.84 0.81
N LEU A 69 5.86 1.31 0.12
CA LEU A 69 6.01 0.62 -1.14
C LEU A 69 5.38 1.48 -2.23
N PHE A 70 6.22 2.02 -3.10
CA PHE A 70 5.77 2.83 -4.23
C PHE A 70 5.25 1.96 -5.37
N GLN A 71 4.44 2.53 -6.24
CA GLN A 71 3.95 1.91 -7.46
C GLN A 71 5.11 1.45 -8.35
N ASP A 72 6.10 2.33 -8.56
CA ASP A 72 7.40 1.95 -9.10
C ASP A 72 8.22 1.31 -7.96
N ASP A 73 8.83 0.17 -8.22
CA ASP A 73 9.50 -0.65 -7.19
C ASP A 73 10.58 0.11 -6.39
N ALA A 74 10.99 1.30 -6.82
CA ALA A 74 11.98 2.19 -6.22
C ALA A 74 13.33 1.50 -5.91
N LEU A 75 13.67 0.47 -6.66
CA LEU A 75 14.94 -0.23 -6.53
C LEU A 75 16.07 0.57 -7.20
N LEU A 76 17.22 0.62 -6.53
CA LEU A 76 18.41 1.24 -7.09
C LEU A 76 18.98 0.34 -8.22
N PRO A 77 18.99 0.79 -9.50
CA PRO A 77 19.30 -0.08 -10.63
C PRO A 77 20.76 -0.53 -10.67
N TRP A 78 21.66 0.17 -9.98
CA TRP A 78 23.08 -0.15 -9.85
C TRP A 78 23.43 -1.02 -8.63
N LYS A 79 22.43 -1.44 -7.85
CA LYS A 79 22.57 -2.37 -6.72
C LYS A 79 21.93 -3.70 -7.04
N THR A 80 22.48 -4.78 -6.50
CA THR A 80 21.87 -6.10 -6.56
C THR A 80 20.57 -6.16 -5.74
N ALA A 81 19.77 -7.21 -5.87
CA ALA A 81 18.57 -7.42 -5.06
C ALA A 81 18.90 -7.42 -3.57
N ARG A 82 19.92 -8.19 -3.16
CA ARG A 82 20.40 -8.25 -1.78
C ARG A 82 20.90 -6.90 -1.28
N ASP A 83 21.67 -6.16 -2.07
CA ASP A 83 22.15 -4.84 -1.68
C ASP A 83 21.02 -3.81 -1.56
N ASN A 84 19.97 -3.91 -2.38
CA ASN A 84 18.79 -3.07 -2.25
C ASN A 84 18.08 -3.30 -0.91
N VAL A 85 17.85 -4.56 -0.55
CA VAL A 85 17.22 -4.90 0.74
C VAL A 85 18.12 -4.51 1.92
N ALA A 86 19.42 -4.77 1.84
CA ALA A 86 20.38 -4.47 2.90
C ALA A 86 20.58 -2.95 3.16
N LEU A 87 20.25 -2.11 2.18
CA LEU A 87 20.52 -0.67 2.24
C LEU A 87 19.85 -0.01 3.44
N GLY A 88 18.54 -0.21 3.59
CA GLY A 88 17.77 0.37 4.69
C GLY A 88 18.23 -0.16 6.06
N LEU A 89 18.58 -1.44 6.15
CA LEU A 89 19.14 -2.05 7.36
C LEU A 89 20.46 -1.38 7.77
N SER A 90 21.31 -1.11 6.78
CA SER A 90 22.59 -0.44 7.02
C SER A 90 22.40 1.01 7.47
N PHE A 91 21.46 1.75 6.90
CA PHE A 91 21.12 3.11 7.35
C PHE A 91 20.57 3.15 8.78
N ASN A 92 19.90 2.08 9.21
CA ASN A 92 19.43 1.91 10.59
C ASN A 92 20.54 1.40 11.53
N GLY A 93 21.83 1.45 11.13
CA GLY A 93 22.97 1.13 11.97
C GLY A 93 23.37 -0.35 12.01
N MET A 94 22.74 -1.22 11.20
CA MET A 94 23.16 -2.61 11.13
C MET A 94 24.47 -2.73 10.34
N GLY A 95 25.47 -3.40 10.92
CA GLY A 95 26.74 -3.65 10.22
C GLY A 95 26.55 -4.43 8.92
N ARG A 96 27.33 -4.09 7.88
CA ARG A 96 27.16 -4.56 6.50
C ARG A 96 26.98 -6.09 6.38
N SER A 97 27.81 -6.87 7.04
CA SER A 97 27.70 -8.33 6.97
C SER A 97 26.38 -8.86 7.50
N LYS A 98 25.89 -8.32 8.61
CA LYS A 98 24.58 -8.68 9.18
C LYS A 98 23.44 -8.20 8.31
N ALA A 99 23.53 -6.99 7.74
CA ALA A 99 22.53 -6.46 6.84
C ALA A 99 22.37 -7.31 5.56
N LEU A 100 23.48 -7.78 4.98
CA LEU A 100 23.45 -8.67 3.82
C LEU A 100 22.85 -10.05 4.15
N ALA A 101 23.19 -10.62 5.31
CA ALA A 101 22.63 -11.90 5.75
C ALA A 101 21.11 -11.79 6.03
N GLU A 102 20.66 -10.73 6.69
CA GLU A 102 19.23 -10.47 6.93
C GLU A 102 18.49 -10.22 5.61
N ALA A 103 19.12 -9.51 4.68
CA ALA A 103 18.57 -9.28 3.35
C ALA A 103 18.36 -10.59 2.57
N GLU A 104 19.33 -11.50 2.60
CA GLU A 104 19.18 -12.82 1.97
C GLU A 104 18.03 -13.62 2.59
N ALA A 105 17.92 -13.63 3.92
CA ALA A 105 16.81 -14.30 4.61
C ALA A 105 15.44 -13.72 4.23
N TRP A 106 15.35 -12.42 3.97
CA TRP A 106 14.10 -11.81 3.48
C TRP A 106 13.80 -12.16 2.03
N LEU A 107 14.83 -12.24 1.16
CA LEU A 107 14.66 -12.68 -0.22
C LEU A 107 14.17 -14.14 -0.26
N GLU A 108 14.73 -15.03 0.57
CA GLU A 108 14.28 -16.42 0.70
C GLU A 108 12.81 -16.52 1.14
N ARG A 109 12.39 -15.74 2.16
CA ARG A 109 10.99 -15.67 2.62
C ARG A 109 10.00 -15.26 1.55
N LEU A 110 10.47 -14.51 0.54
CA LEU A 110 9.66 -14.02 -0.58
C LEU A 110 9.92 -14.79 -1.89
N ASP A 111 10.36 -16.06 -1.79
CA ASP A 111 10.56 -16.95 -2.94
C ASP A 111 11.61 -16.42 -3.96
N LEU A 112 12.66 -15.78 -3.48
CA LEU A 112 13.76 -15.26 -4.29
C LEU A 112 15.11 -15.92 -3.97
N VAL A 113 15.09 -17.22 -3.65
CA VAL A 113 16.31 -18.02 -3.42
C VAL A 113 17.20 -17.96 -4.67
N GLY A 114 18.47 -17.59 -4.50
CA GLY A 114 19.45 -17.49 -5.58
C GLY A 114 19.32 -16.24 -6.47
N PHE A 115 18.44 -15.29 -6.12
CA PHE A 115 18.28 -14.01 -6.86
C PHE A 115 19.04 -12.85 -6.22
N GLY A 116 19.68 -13.06 -5.06
CA GLY A 116 20.32 -12.00 -4.29
C GLY A 116 21.37 -11.19 -5.06
N ASP A 117 22.13 -11.81 -5.96
CA ASP A 117 23.17 -11.16 -6.75
C ASP A 117 22.68 -10.57 -8.09
N ARG A 118 21.38 -10.69 -8.42
CA ARG A 118 20.82 -10.12 -9.63
C ARG A 118 20.54 -8.64 -9.49
N PHE A 119 20.79 -7.89 -10.55
CA PHE A 119 20.40 -6.49 -10.66
C PHE A 119 18.92 -6.36 -11.07
N PRO A 120 18.24 -5.26 -10.74
CA PRO A 120 16.82 -5.04 -11.06
C PRO A 120 16.48 -5.28 -12.54
N ARG A 121 17.35 -4.90 -13.47
CA ARG A 121 17.19 -5.14 -14.92
C ARG A 121 17.14 -6.62 -15.33
N HIS A 122 17.64 -7.51 -14.49
CA HIS A 122 17.66 -8.96 -14.72
C HIS A 122 16.56 -9.71 -13.96
N LEU A 123 15.62 -8.97 -13.36
CA LEU A 123 14.46 -9.47 -12.63
C LEU A 123 13.19 -9.22 -13.43
N SER A 124 12.23 -10.16 -13.36
CA SER A 124 10.87 -9.90 -13.86
C SER A 124 10.16 -8.82 -13.01
N GLY A 125 9.05 -8.25 -13.50
CA GLY A 125 8.25 -7.29 -12.73
C GLY A 125 7.84 -7.82 -11.36
N GLY A 126 7.32 -9.05 -11.29
CA GLY A 126 6.94 -9.68 -10.03
C GLY A 126 8.14 -9.97 -9.11
N GLN A 127 9.32 -10.28 -9.66
CA GLN A 127 10.54 -10.43 -8.86
C GLN A 127 11.01 -9.10 -8.28
N ARG A 128 11.00 -8.02 -9.07
CA ARG A 128 11.33 -6.67 -8.57
C ARG A 128 10.38 -6.26 -7.45
N LYS A 129 9.07 -6.49 -7.61
CA LYS A 129 8.06 -6.17 -6.59
C LYS A 129 8.33 -6.92 -5.28
N ARG A 130 8.71 -8.20 -5.36
CA ARG A 130 9.09 -8.99 -4.17
C ARG A 130 10.38 -8.50 -3.52
N VAL A 131 11.36 -8.02 -4.28
CA VAL A 131 12.56 -7.37 -3.72
C VAL A 131 12.19 -6.08 -3.00
N ALA A 132 11.30 -5.25 -3.58
CA ALA A 132 10.81 -4.02 -2.94
C ALA A 132 10.03 -4.32 -1.65
N LEU A 133 9.22 -5.37 -1.63
CA LEU A 133 8.56 -5.86 -0.41
C LEU A 133 9.57 -6.31 0.65
N ALA A 134 10.61 -7.08 0.26
CA ALA A 134 11.68 -7.47 1.16
C ALA A 134 12.39 -6.25 1.77
N GLN A 135 12.66 -5.24 0.97
CA GLN A 135 13.30 -3.99 1.40
C GLN A 135 12.50 -3.28 2.49
N VAL A 136 11.17 -3.21 2.35
CA VAL A 136 10.30 -2.56 3.33
C VAL A 136 10.11 -3.43 4.58
N LEU A 137 9.80 -4.72 4.41
CA LEU A 137 9.51 -5.62 5.52
C LEU A 137 10.73 -5.92 6.41
N ALA A 138 11.93 -5.92 5.83
CA ALA A 138 13.17 -6.12 6.58
C ALA A 138 13.39 -5.05 7.67
N LEU A 139 12.85 -3.85 7.48
CA LEU A 139 12.92 -2.76 8.45
C LEU A 139 11.96 -2.94 9.63
N LYS A 140 11.09 -3.95 9.60
CA LYS A 140 10.08 -4.24 10.64
C LYS A 140 9.24 -3.01 10.99
N PRO A 141 8.61 -2.35 9.99
CA PRO A 141 7.81 -1.16 10.22
C PRO A 141 6.59 -1.47 11.08
N LYS A 142 6.02 -0.44 11.72
CA LYS A 142 4.74 -0.52 12.43
C LYS A 142 3.54 -0.11 11.56
N LEU A 143 3.80 0.70 10.54
CA LEU A 143 2.83 1.09 9.52
C LEU A 143 3.47 0.97 8.15
N ILE A 144 2.80 0.29 7.22
CA ILE A 144 3.19 0.21 5.82
C ILE A 144 2.16 0.96 4.98
N LEU A 145 2.66 1.85 4.13
CA LEU A 145 1.90 2.52 3.09
C LEU A 145 2.19 1.83 1.77
N MET A 146 1.17 1.40 1.04
CA MET A 146 1.32 0.64 -0.19
C MET A 146 0.58 1.33 -1.33
N ASP A 147 1.29 1.69 -2.41
CA ASP A 147 0.73 2.29 -3.61
C ASP A 147 0.69 1.24 -4.73
N GLU A 148 -0.49 0.67 -4.99
CA GLU A 148 -0.74 -0.38 -5.99
C GLU A 148 0.29 -1.53 -5.96
N PRO A 149 0.51 -2.16 -4.79
CA PRO A 149 1.65 -3.05 -4.58
C PRO A 149 1.60 -4.33 -5.40
N PHE A 150 0.42 -4.76 -5.82
CA PHE A 150 0.22 -6.07 -6.44
C PHE A 150 -0.22 -6.00 -7.91
N ALA A 151 -0.39 -4.79 -8.47
CA ALA A 151 -0.94 -4.56 -9.82
C ALA A 151 -0.18 -5.23 -10.98
N SER A 152 1.13 -5.51 -10.81
CA SER A 152 1.98 -6.13 -11.85
C SER A 152 2.30 -7.60 -11.61
N LEU A 153 1.62 -8.24 -10.66
CA LEU A 153 1.83 -9.65 -10.37
C LEU A 153 0.91 -10.52 -11.23
N ASP A 154 1.44 -11.63 -11.75
CA ASP A 154 0.59 -12.65 -12.38
C ASP A 154 -0.34 -13.31 -11.35
N ALA A 155 -1.48 -13.81 -11.80
CA ALA A 155 -2.57 -14.25 -10.93
C ALA A 155 -2.15 -15.33 -9.91
N ILE A 156 -1.31 -16.31 -10.30
CA ILE A 156 -0.95 -17.45 -9.44
C ILE A 156 0.15 -17.05 -8.46
N VAL A 157 1.23 -16.44 -8.97
CA VAL A 157 2.35 -16.00 -8.14
C VAL A 157 1.93 -14.82 -7.27
N GLY A 158 1.12 -13.91 -7.83
CA GLY A 158 0.56 -12.78 -7.10
C GLY A 158 -0.26 -13.20 -5.90
N ALA A 159 -1.19 -14.13 -6.06
CA ALA A 159 -2.01 -14.63 -4.95
C ALA A 159 -1.17 -15.23 -3.80
N ARG A 160 -0.07 -15.93 -4.13
CA ARG A 160 0.87 -16.45 -3.13
C ARG A 160 1.58 -15.30 -2.40
N VAL A 161 2.15 -14.35 -3.15
CA VAL A 161 2.87 -13.20 -2.56
C VAL A 161 1.96 -12.37 -1.67
N VAL A 162 0.73 -12.09 -2.13
CA VAL A 162 -0.27 -11.34 -1.33
C VAL A 162 -0.57 -12.09 -0.03
N ARG A 163 -0.83 -13.40 -0.11
CA ARG A 163 -1.09 -14.25 1.09
C ARG A 163 0.07 -14.18 2.08
N ASP A 164 1.30 -14.33 1.61
CA ASP A 164 2.49 -14.32 2.45
C ASP A 164 2.69 -12.96 3.12
N VAL A 165 2.50 -11.86 2.38
CA VAL A 165 2.57 -10.49 2.90
C VAL A 165 1.49 -10.25 3.94
N VAL A 166 0.23 -10.62 3.67
CA VAL A 166 -0.88 -10.47 4.63
C VAL A 166 -0.59 -11.26 5.90
N ALA A 167 -0.14 -12.51 5.78
CA ALA A 167 0.21 -13.33 6.93
C ALA A 167 1.37 -12.76 7.75
N LEU A 168 2.36 -12.11 7.11
CA LEU A 168 3.45 -11.41 7.80
C LEU A 168 2.95 -10.15 8.51
N VAL A 169 2.10 -9.37 7.86
CA VAL A 169 1.48 -8.16 8.41
C VAL A 169 0.62 -8.49 9.62
N GLU A 170 -0.26 -9.49 9.51
CA GLU A 170 -1.16 -9.89 10.60
C GLU A 170 -0.38 -10.44 11.81
N ARG A 171 0.59 -11.34 11.57
CA ARG A 171 1.43 -11.90 12.65
C ARG A 171 2.31 -10.85 13.32
N GLY A 172 2.77 -9.86 12.55
CA GLY A 172 3.59 -8.75 13.05
C GLY A 172 2.79 -7.65 13.74
N GLY A 173 1.44 -7.67 13.71
CA GLY A 173 0.59 -6.59 14.19
C GLY A 173 0.86 -5.26 13.46
N ILE A 174 1.28 -5.35 12.19
CA ILE A 174 1.63 -4.17 11.38
C ILE A 174 0.34 -3.54 10.85
N SER A 175 0.25 -2.20 10.96
CA SER A 175 -0.84 -1.46 10.34
C SER A 175 -0.55 -1.26 8.85
N VAL A 176 -1.58 -1.24 7.99
CA VAL A 176 -1.43 -1.02 6.55
C VAL A 176 -2.41 0.03 6.06
N LEU A 177 -1.92 0.96 5.23
CA LEU A 177 -2.75 1.76 4.34
C LEU A 177 -2.42 1.36 2.90
N LEU A 178 -3.34 0.64 2.28
CA LEU A 178 -3.27 0.20 0.90
C LEU A 178 -4.00 1.20 0.01
N VAL A 179 -3.33 1.68 -1.02
CA VAL A 179 -3.96 2.40 -2.12
C VAL A 179 -4.04 1.46 -3.31
N THR A 180 -5.24 1.26 -3.83
CA THR A 180 -5.48 0.41 -5.00
C THR A 180 -6.69 0.90 -5.78
N HIS A 181 -6.77 0.51 -7.06
CA HIS A 181 -7.97 0.65 -7.88
C HIS A 181 -8.74 -0.69 -7.99
N ASP A 182 -8.18 -1.78 -7.45
CA ASP A 182 -8.78 -3.09 -7.44
C ASP A 182 -9.69 -3.26 -6.20
N LEU A 183 -11.01 -3.30 -6.44
CA LEU A 183 -12.02 -3.44 -5.37
C LEU A 183 -11.99 -4.82 -4.72
N GLU A 184 -11.66 -5.87 -5.49
CA GLU A 184 -11.56 -7.23 -4.96
C GLU A 184 -10.36 -7.34 -4.00
N GLU A 185 -9.24 -6.72 -4.37
CA GLU A 185 -8.06 -6.62 -3.51
C GLU A 185 -8.41 -5.88 -2.22
N ALA A 186 -9.00 -4.69 -2.33
CA ALA A 186 -9.39 -3.87 -1.17
C ALA A 186 -10.29 -4.64 -0.20
N LEU A 187 -11.34 -5.29 -0.69
CA LEU A 187 -12.29 -6.04 0.14
C LEU A 187 -11.71 -7.35 0.68
N SER A 188 -10.84 -8.02 -0.08
CA SER A 188 -10.24 -9.28 0.37
C SER A 188 -9.24 -9.09 1.51
N LEU A 189 -8.58 -7.93 1.57
CA LEU A 189 -7.45 -7.71 2.47
C LEU A 189 -7.78 -6.80 3.66
N SER A 190 -8.76 -5.89 3.52
CA SER A 190 -8.93 -4.78 4.48
C SER A 190 -9.98 -5.03 5.54
N ASP A 191 -9.80 -4.42 6.70
CA ASP A 191 -10.83 -4.28 7.73
C ASP A 191 -11.79 -3.13 7.41
N GLU A 192 -11.26 -2.10 6.73
CA GLU A 192 -11.98 -0.88 6.37
C GLU A 192 -11.56 -0.42 4.98
N VAL A 193 -12.52 0.09 4.20
CA VAL A 193 -12.29 0.64 2.87
C VAL A 193 -12.86 2.05 2.81
N TYR A 194 -12.03 3.02 2.43
CA TYR A 194 -12.44 4.38 2.13
C TYR A 194 -12.55 4.57 0.62
N LEU A 195 -13.61 5.20 0.16
CA LEU A 195 -13.81 5.57 -1.24
C LEU A 195 -13.49 7.06 -1.43
N LEU A 196 -12.56 7.34 -2.33
CA LEU A 196 -12.18 8.69 -2.75
C LEU A 196 -12.95 9.05 -4.03
N SER A 197 -13.50 10.25 -4.07
CA SER A 197 -14.17 10.76 -5.27
C SER A 197 -13.21 10.96 -6.44
N GLN A 198 -13.75 11.25 -7.60
CA GLN A 198 -12.97 11.73 -8.74
C GLN A 198 -12.36 13.12 -8.43
N GLY A 199 -11.12 13.36 -8.87
CA GLY A 199 -10.49 14.68 -8.82
C GLY A 199 -10.97 15.63 -9.94
N PRO A 200 -10.63 16.93 -9.90
CA PRO A 200 -9.93 17.62 -8.81
C PRO A 200 -10.79 17.79 -7.55
N ARG A 201 -10.17 18.22 -6.45
CA ARG A 201 -10.81 18.40 -5.13
C ARG A 201 -11.42 17.10 -4.59
N ALA A 202 -10.73 15.97 -4.84
CA ALA A 202 -11.24 14.69 -4.37
C ALA A 202 -11.30 14.64 -2.84
N GLY A 203 -12.40 14.11 -2.32
CA GLY A 203 -12.65 13.89 -0.89
C GLY A 203 -13.13 12.47 -0.63
N ILE A 204 -13.18 12.06 0.63
CA ILE A 204 -13.77 10.76 1.00
C ILE A 204 -15.28 10.87 0.91
N THR A 205 -15.90 10.02 0.07
CA THR A 205 -17.36 9.98 -0.14
C THR A 205 -18.02 8.85 0.63
N GLN A 206 -17.32 7.73 0.83
CA GLN A 206 -17.86 6.57 1.54
C GLN A 206 -16.79 5.91 2.42
N HIS A 207 -17.25 5.25 3.48
CA HIS A 207 -16.44 4.44 4.37
C HIS A 207 -17.16 3.12 4.66
N TYR A 208 -16.49 2.00 4.44
CA TYR A 208 -17.02 0.65 4.60
C TYR A 208 -16.23 -0.11 5.65
N THR A 209 -16.94 -0.76 6.57
CA THR A 209 -16.37 -1.82 7.41
C THR A 209 -16.52 -3.16 6.69
N VAL A 210 -15.45 -3.93 6.60
CA VAL A 210 -15.45 -5.24 5.94
C VAL A 210 -15.61 -6.33 6.99
N PRO A 211 -16.80 -6.99 7.08
CA PRO A 211 -17.11 -7.95 8.13
C PRO A 211 -16.58 -9.36 7.82
N ILE A 212 -15.49 -9.47 7.11
CA ILE A 212 -14.81 -10.74 6.84
C ILE A 212 -13.79 -10.99 7.93
N PRO A 213 -13.80 -12.14 8.62
CA PRO A 213 -12.90 -12.41 9.72
C PRO A 213 -11.43 -12.60 9.27
N ARG A 214 -10.51 -12.40 10.20
CA ARG A 214 -9.11 -12.79 10.03
C ARG A 214 -8.89 -14.25 10.46
N PRO A 215 -7.88 -14.96 9.94
CA PRO A 215 -6.85 -14.48 9.00
C PRO A 215 -7.43 -14.28 7.59
N ARG A 216 -6.97 -13.23 6.92
CA ARG A 216 -7.41 -12.90 5.56
C ARG A 216 -6.65 -13.73 4.53
N ASP A 217 -7.39 -14.27 3.57
CA ASP A 217 -6.83 -14.94 2.39
C ASP A 217 -7.43 -14.33 1.13
N PRO A 218 -6.63 -13.79 0.21
CA PRO A 218 -7.13 -13.07 -0.98
C PRO A 218 -8.04 -13.93 -1.88
N VAL A 219 -7.91 -15.26 -1.81
CA VAL A 219 -8.74 -16.19 -2.57
C VAL A 219 -10.01 -16.56 -1.80
N HIS A 220 -9.85 -17.00 -0.54
CA HIS A 220 -10.98 -17.47 0.26
C HIS A 220 -11.88 -16.33 0.77
N SER A 221 -11.35 -15.12 0.97
CA SER A 221 -12.18 -13.96 1.34
C SER A 221 -13.29 -13.70 0.33
N ARG A 222 -13.06 -13.98 -0.96
CA ARG A 222 -14.05 -13.78 -2.04
C ARG A 222 -15.24 -14.74 -1.94
N THR A 223 -15.11 -15.88 -1.27
CA THR A 223 -16.20 -16.84 -1.06
C THR A 223 -17.04 -16.55 0.18
N HIS A 224 -16.66 -15.56 0.98
CA HIS A 224 -17.41 -15.18 2.18
C HIS A 224 -18.74 -14.52 1.79
N PRO A 225 -19.88 -14.88 2.45
CA PRO A 225 -21.21 -14.36 2.09
C PRO A 225 -21.34 -12.83 2.07
N ALA A 226 -20.55 -12.14 2.88
CA ALA A 226 -20.56 -10.67 2.89
C ALA A 226 -19.78 -10.03 1.74
N PHE A 227 -18.98 -10.80 0.96
CA PHE A 227 -18.11 -10.25 -0.06
C PHE A 227 -18.91 -9.67 -1.25
N ALA A 228 -19.74 -10.47 -1.87
CA ALA A 228 -20.46 -10.08 -3.08
C ALA A 228 -21.38 -8.85 -2.86
N PRO A 229 -22.22 -8.80 -1.80
CA PRO A 229 -23.05 -7.61 -1.55
C PRO A 229 -22.24 -6.35 -1.30
N LEU A 230 -21.08 -6.48 -0.62
CA LEU A 230 -20.21 -5.33 -0.34
C LEU A 230 -19.48 -4.87 -1.60
N TYR A 231 -19.06 -5.80 -2.45
CA TYR A 231 -18.46 -5.50 -3.75
C TYR A 231 -19.43 -4.76 -4.67
N GLU A 232 -20.67 -5.26 -4.80
CA GLU A 232 -21.70 -4.61 -5.63
C GLU A 232 -21.98 -3.17 -5.15
N ARG A 233 -22.07 -2.97 -3.84
CA ARG A 233 -22.28 -1.65 -3.27
C ARG A 233 -21.10 -0.71 -3.53
N LEU A 234 -19.87 -1.17 -3.28
CA LEU A 234 -18.66 -0.39 -3.52
C LEU A 234 -18.49 -0.06 -5.00
N TRP A 235 -18.79 -1.03 -5.88
CA TRP A 235 -18.78 -0.82 -7.33
C TRP A 235 -19.80 0.24 -7.76
N ALA A 236 -21.03 0.16 -7.28
CA ALA A 236 -22.09 1.12 -7.61
C ALA A 236 -21.72 2.54 -7.13
N ASP A 237 -21.12 2.67 -5.94
CA ASP A 237 -20.68 3.95 -5.40
C ASP A 237 -19.50 4.51 -6.23
N LEU A 238 -18.50 3.68 -6.57
CA LEU A 238 -17.39 4.08 -7.42
C LEU A 238 -17.85 4.50 -8.84
N SER A 239 -18.79 3.75 -9.44
CA SER A 239 -19.31 4.05 -10.77
C SER A 239 -19.99 5.43 -10.79
N ARG A 240 -20.78 5.76 -9.76
CA ARG A 240 -21.40 7.10 -9.63
C ARG A 240 -20.37 8.21 -9.57
N GLU A 241 -19.24 8.01 -8.86
CA GLU A 241 -18.17 9.01 -8.79
C GLU A 241 -17.50 9.26 -10.17
N VAL A 242 -17.44 8.21 -11.02
CA VAL A 242 -16.89 8.35 -12.38
C VAL A 242 -17.90 9.01 -13.32
N ASP A 243 -19.18 8.64 -13.25
CA ASP A 243 -20.24 9.11 -14.15
C ASP A 243 -20.58 10.58 -13.92
N HIS A 244 -20.63 11.07 -12.67
CA HIS A 244 -20.90 12.48 -12.35
C HIS A 244 -19.97 13.47 -13.04
N ARG A 245 -18.78 13.07 -13.45
CA ARG A 245 -17.87 13.94 -14.19
C ARG A 245 -18.12 13.94 -15.70
N ALA A 246 -18.64 12.85 -16.26
CA ALA A 246 -18.97 12.80 -17.67
C ALA A 246 -20.10 13.78 -18.04
N GLU A 247 -20.96 14.10 -17.05
CA GLU A 247 -22.06 15.07 -17.20
C GLU A 247 -21.64 16.52 -16.90
N ALA A 248 -20.51 16.73 -16.20
CA ALA A 248 -20.02 18.06 -15.79
C ALA A 248 -18.90 18.63 -16.70
N ALA A 249 -18.43 17.88 -17.70
CA ALA A 249 -17.38 18.26 -18.66
C ALA A 249 -17.95 18.54 -20.04
#